data_db39b60afdd0a2865b903f2729c483d3
#
_entry.id   db39b60afdd0a2865b903f2729c483d3
#
_cell.length_a   1.000
_cell.length_b   1.000
_cell.length_c   1.000
_cell.angle_alpha   90.00
_cell.angle_beta   90.00
_cell.angle_gamma   90.00
#
_symmetry.space_group_name_H-M   'P 1'
#
loop_
_entity.id
_entity.type
_entity.pdbx_description
1 polymer ?
#
loop_
_entity_poly.entity_id
_entity_poly.type
_entity_poly.pdbx_seq_one_letter_code
_entity_poly.pdbx_strand_id
1 'polypeptide(L)'
;MIYPDEEKITYSYNLGGQLEKVHGYKSYGYDYVSKIGYDKFEQRTYLKYCNGAETFYTYDPQRRRLQNLTVNSGGNTIMDNAYTYDAVSNVLSVVNGASVPQSGKAGGQMAHTYTYDALYRLVRATGTYTGADNKTASYTLAMGYDNMHRITSKRQILTQNNVQFNGTLNGGYDLTYTYGADAGKRFQLANVKDVNYRTEETPSESENVNNNHAYEYDANGNLVYVNISRTKKDGVADEKTAERKLKWDEENRLLASDDNGFVTNYWYDADGERTVKTSGESDQVYVNSEFAGGRTNTAKFSLYVSPYLVANQGGRYTKHIYIGSQRVVSKIGDFDSYGSDPRRIQYAGSETDGLSVDYKVKYAQQLQVIKDNYATFAVPYNGEDNNDYVDGKGFCCNDGSLEAT
;
A
#
# COMPACT_ATOMS: atom_id res chain seq x y z
N MET A 1 -9.67 -24.52 2.88
CA MET A 1 -10.32 -23.38 2.22
C MET A 1 -10.53 -23.71 0.76
N ILE A 2 -11.68 -23.37 0.18
CA ILE A 2 -11.95 -23.53 -1.26
C ILE A 2 -12.22 -22.14 -1.81
N TYR A 3 -11.51 -21.77 -2.87
CA TYR A 3 -11.70 -20.51 -3.57
C TYR A 3 -12.79 -20.63 -4.66
N PRO A 4 -13.35 -19.52 -5.17
CA PRO A 4 -14.41 -19.56 -6.18
C PRO A 4 -14.01 -20.27 -7.48
N ASP A 5 -12.73 -20.31 -7.80
CA ASP A 5 -12.16 -21.03 -8.95
C ASP A 5 -11.88 -22.51 -8.64
N GLU A 6 -12.52 -23.06 -7.59
CA GLU A 6 -12.45 -24.45 -7.12
C GLU A 6 -11.06 -24.88 -6.59
N GLU A 7 -10.08 -23.96 -6.52
CA GLU A 7 -8.80 -24.30 -5.90
C GLU A 7 -8.98 -24.57 -4.41
N LYS A 8 -8.55 -25.75 -3.97
CA LYS A 8 -8.57 -26.16 -2.57
C LYS A 8 -7.22 -25.95 -1.92
N ILE A 9 -7.17 -25.17 -0.84
CA ILE A 9 -5.99 -25.00 0.00
C ILE A 9 -6.13 -25.81 1.28
N THR A 10 -5.15 -26.63 1.55
CA THR A 10 -5.04 -27.46 2.76
C THR A 10 -3.87 -27.02 3.61
N TYR A 11 -4.10 -27.00 4.91
CA TYR A 11 -3.11 -26.68 5.93
C TYR A 11 -2.82 -27.96 6.71
N SER A 12 -1.56 -28.37 6.75
CA SER A 12 -1.10 -29.53 7.50
C SER A 12 -0.36 -29.09 8.73
N TYR A 13 -0.60 -29.78 9.83
CA TYR A 13 -0.02 -29.47 11.15
C TYR A 13 0.83 -30.63 11.63
N ASN A 14 1.89 -30.33 12.35
CA ASN A 14 2.72 -31.34 13.04
C ASN A 14 1.99 -31.89 14.29
N LEU A 15 2.60 -32.85 14.95
CA LEU A 15 2.03 -33.46 16.16
C LEU A 15 1.86 -32.47 17.33
N GLY A 16 2.58 -31.36 17.34
CA GLY A 16 2.43 -30.29 18.31
C GLY A 16 1.35 -29.26 17.95
N GLY A 17 0.59 -29.46 16.87
CA GLY A 17 -0.44 -28.53 16.41
C GLY A 17 0.08 -27.29 15.65
N GLN A 18 1.37 -27.24 15.35
CA GLN A 18 1.98 -26.13 14.61
C GLN A 18 1.87 -26.38 13.10
N LEU A 19 1.61 -25.33 12.34
CA LEU A 19 1.49 -25.40 10.88
C LEU A 19 2.82 -25.82 10.24
N GLU A 20 2.80 -26.92 9.48
CA GLU A 20 4.00 -27.48 8.87
C GLU A 20 4.05 -27.21 7.36
N LYS A 21 2.89 -27.19 6.68
CA LYS A 21 2.80 -27.13 5.23
C LYS A 21 1.52 -26.47 4.75
N VAL A 22 1.57 -25.80 3.62
CA VAL A 22 0.42 -25.23 2.91
C VAL A 22 0.40 -25.79 1.49
N HIS A 23 -0.63 -26.58 1.16
CA HIS A 23 -0.77 -27.27 -0.11
C HIS A 23 -1.98 -26.78 -0.89
N GLY A 24 -1.80 -26.50 -2.17
CA GLY A 24 -2.85 -26.15 -3.13
C GLY A 24 -3.15 -27.29 -4.09
N TYR A 25 -4.41 -27.46 -4.43
CA TYR A 25 -4.87 -28.44 -5.41
C TYR A 25 -6.00 -27.84 -6.26
N LYS A 26 -5.83 -27.94 -7.59
CA LYS A 26 -6.88 -27.65 -8.57
C LYS A 26 -6.91 -28.79 -9.61
N SER A 27 -6.16 -28.70 -10.69
CA SER A 27 -5.98 -29.79 -11.66
C SER A 27 -4.86 -30.76 -11.23
N TYR A 28 -3.92 -30.26 -10.46
CA TYR A 28 -2.79 -31.00 -9.88
C TYR A 28 -2.43 -30.37 -8.53
N GLY A 29 -1.70 -31.11 -7.72
CA GLY A 29 -1.25 -30.66 -6.41
C GLY A 29 0.10 -29.93 -6.48
N TYR A 30 0.27 -28.90 -5.66
CA TYR A 30 1.51 -28.16 -5.48
C TYR A 30 1.58 -27.52 -4.10
N ASP A 31 2.78 -27.29 -3.63
CA ASP A 31 2.97 -26.70 -2.31
C ASP A 31 3.19 -25.18 -2.42
N TYR A 32 2.41 -24.37 -1.71
CA TYR A 32 2.69 -22.95 -1.53
C TYR A 32 3.80 -22.72 -0.51
N VAL A 33 3.76 -23.50 0.55
CA VAL A 33 4.81 -23.60 1.55
C VAL A 33 5.08 -25.08 1.77
N SER A 34 6.27 -25.53 1.42
CA SER A 34 6.62 -26.95 1.46
C SER A 34 7.05 -27.41 2.85
N LYS A 35 7.59 -26.51 3.67
CA LYS A 35 7.99 -26.85 5.03
C LYS A 35 8.11 -25.61 5.90
N ILE A 36 7.70 -25.75 7.17
CA ILE A 36 7.94 -24.79 8.25
C ILE A 36 8.60 -25.55 9.40
N GLY A 37 9.65 -24.99 9.99
CA GLY A 37 10.32 -25.48 11.17
C GLY A 37 10.17 -24.56 12.36
N TYR A 38 10.14 -25.11 13.55
CA TYR A 38 10.00 -24.37 14.81
C TYR A 38 11.04 -24.82 15.83
N ASP A 39 11.37 -23.97 16.76
CA ASP A 39 12.14 -24.33 17.94
C ASP A 39 11.22 -24.85 19.06
N LYS A 40 11.84 -25.21 20.18
CA LYS A 40 11.13 -25.69 21.38
C LYS A 40 10.22 -24.64 22.04
N PHE A 41 10.27 -23.40 21.61
CA PHE A 41 9.48 -22.28 22.08
C PHE A 41 8.45 -21.81 21.06
N GLU A 42 8.21 -22.63 20.03
CA GLU A 42 7.26 -22.37 18.94
C GLU A 42 7.63 -21.18 18.04
N GLN A 43 8.87 -20.68 18.15
CA GLN A 43 9.38 -19.67 17.23
C GLN A 43 9.74 -20.32 15.90
N ARG A 44 9.38 -19.68 14.80
CA ARG A 44 9.70 -20.16 13.45
C ARG A 44 11.21 -20.09 13.23
N THR A 45 11.84 -21.22 12.89
CA THR A 45 13.27 -21.30 12.60
C THR A 45 13.55 -21.50 11.10
N TYR A 46 12.56 -22.00 10.35
CA TYR A 46 12.70 -22.32 8.95
C TYR A 46 11.40 -22.16 8.18
N LEU A 47 11.49 -21.69 6.94
CA LEU A 47 10.35 -21.60 6.04
C LEU A 47 10.84 -21.81 4.60
N LYS A 48 10.22 -22.77 3.87
CA LYS A 48 10.50 -23.05 2.45
C LYS A 48 9.28 -22.77 1.60
N TYR A 49 9.43 -21.85 0.64
CA TYR A 49 8.38 -21.47 -0.31
C TYR A 49 8.39 -22.33 -1.57
N CYS A 50 7.29 -22.27 -2.33
CA CYS A 50 7.11 -23.00 -3.59
C CYS A 50 8.10 -22.62 -4.69
N ASN A 51 8.62 -21.40 -4.67
CA ASN A 51 9.66 -20.93 -5.61
C ASN A 51 11.08 -21.40 -5.25
N GLY A 52 11.20 -22.26 -4.22
CA GLY A 52 12.46 -22.77 -3.73
C GLY A 52 13.22 -21.82 -2.79
N ALA A 53 12.69 -20.62 -2.51
CA ALA A 53 13.29 -19.73 -1.54
C ALA A 53 13.16 -20.32 -0.13
N GLU A 54 14.22 -20.19 0.66
CA GLU A 54 14.32 -20.69 2.03
C GLU A 54 14.66 -19.54 2.97
N THR A 55 13.92 -19.43 4.06
CA THR A 55 14.20 -18.44 5.11
C THR A 55 14.60 -19.15 6.40
N PHE A 56 15.66 -18.70 6.99
CA PHE A 56 16.19 -19.20 8.26
C PHE A 56 16.11 -18.08 9.32
N TYR A 57 15.71 -18.44 10.52
CA TYR A 57 15.60 -17.52 11.65
C TYR A 57 16.42 -18.04 12.81
N THR A 58 17.27 -17.21 13.40
CA THR A 58 17.95 -17.49 14.63
C THR A 58 17.58 -16.49 15.72
N TYR A 59 17.49 -16.97 16.94
CA TYR A 59 17.03 -16.18 18.07
C TYR A 59 18.07 -16.17 19.19
N ASP A 60 18.13 -15.03 19.86
CA ASP A 60 18.88 -14.91 21.13
C ASP A 60 18.35 -15.93 22.14
N PRO A 61 19.20 -16.82 22.67
CA PRO A 61 18.76 -17.90 23.56
C PRO A 61 18.20 -17.43 24.91
N GLN A 62 18.58 -16.23 25.37
CA GLN A 62 18.14 -15.69 26.64
C GLN A 62 16.84 -14.91 26.56
N ARG A 63 16.72 -14.02 25.55
CA ARG A 63 15.57 -13.11 25.38
C ARG A 63 14.68 -13.46 24.21
N ARG A 64 15.08 -14.44 23.41
CA ARG A 64 14.35 -14.94 22.23
C ARG A 64 14.04 -13.86 21.19
N ARG A 65 14.87 -12.84 21.11
CA ARG A 65 14.77 -11.81 20.06
C ARG A 65 15.38 -12.35 18.78
N LEU A 66 14.84 -11.93 17.64
CA LEU A 66 15.39 -12.31 16.33
C LEU A 66 16.84 -11.78 16.22
N GLN A 67 17.79 -12.69 16.11
CA GLN A 67 19.20 -12.34 16.02
C GLN A 67 19.67 -12.28 14.57
N ASN A 68 19.21 -13.24 13.75
CA ASN A 68 19.54 -13.27 12.34
C ASN A 68 18.34 -13.79 11.54
N LEU A 69 18.19 -13.25 10.31
CA LEU A 69 17.23 -13.69 9.30
C LEU A 69 17.95 -13.81 7.98
N THR A 70 18.10 -15.05 7.49
CA THR A 70 18.77 -15.34 6.22
C THR A 70 17.76 -15.85 5.20
N VAL A 71 17.80 -15.33 3.98
CA VAL A 71 16.99 -15.79 2.86
C VAL A 71 17.89 -16.26 1.74
N ASN A 72 17.71 -17.52 1.35
CA ASN A 72 18.41 -18.14 0.23
C ASN A 72 17.45 -18.38 -0.93
N SER A 73 17.89 -18.14 -2.15
CA SER A 73 17.15 -18.44 -3.37
C SER A 73 18.09 -18.73 -4.53
N GLY A 74 17.81 -19.77 -5.31
CA GLY A 74 18.61 -20.14 -6.47
C GLY A 74 20.09 -20.45 -6.12
N GLY A 75 20.36 -21.00 -4.92
CA GLY A 75 21.72 -21.31 -4.44
C GLY A 75 22.51 -20.09 -3.91
N ASN A 76 21.89 -18.91 -3.86
CA ASN A 76 22.54 -17.69 -3.36
C ASN A 76 21.81 -17.15 -2.13
N THR A 77 22.57 -16.56 -1.22
CA THR A 77 22.02 -15.77 -0.12
C THR A 77 21.65 -14.39 -0.64
N ILE A 78 20.34 -14.09 -0.67
CA ILE A 78 19.80 -12.81 -1.16
C ILE A 78 19.56 -11.80 -0.04
N MET A 79 19.47 -12.27 1.21
CA MET A 79 19.33 -11.46 2.40
C MET A 79 20.00 -12.18 3.59
N ASP A 80 20.74 -11.46 4.39
CA ASP A 80 21.38 -11.95 5.61
C ASP A 80 21.38 -10.83 6.66
N ASN A 81 20.23 -10.64 7.30
CA ASN A 81 20.02 -9.56 8.26
C ASN A 81 20.41 -9.99 9.67
N ALA A 82 21.41 -9.30 10.23
CA ALA A 82 21.77 -9.40 11.63
C ALA A 82 21.18 -8.21 12.41
N TYR A 83 20.62 -8.49 13.60
CA TYR A 83 19.94 -7.53 14.45
C TYR A 83 20.68 -7.36 15.77
N THR A 84 20.80 -6.12 16.24
CA THR A 84 21.27 -5.81 17.58
C THR A 84 20.24 -5.02 18.35
N TYR A 85 20.25 -5.15 19.67
CA TYR A 85 19.23 -4.58 20.53
C TYR A 85 19.86 -3.96 21.77
N ASP A 86 19.18 -2.97 22.33
CA ASP A 86 19.47 -2.49 23.68
C ASP A 86 18.91 -3.41 24.78
N ALA A 87 19.09 -3.01 26.04
CA ALA A 87 18.62 -3.76 27.18
C ALA A 87 17.09 -3.92 27.27
N VAL A 88 16.32 -3.01 26.69
CA VAL A 88 14.84 -3.01 26.70
C VAL A 88 14.24 -3.50 25.38
N SER A 89 15.08 -4.02 24.47
CA SER A 89 14.69 -4.64 23.20
C SER A 89 14.36 -3.64 22.06
N ASN A 90 14.77 -2.38 22.16
CA ASN A 90 14.79 -1.53 20.98
C ASN A 90 15.86 -2.02 20.01
N VAL A 91 15.54 -2.00 18.72
CA VAL A 91 16.48 -2.38 17.66
C VAL A 91 17.53 -1.29 17.51
N LEU A 92 18.81 -1.60 17.76
CA LEU A 92 19.91 -0.65 17.59
C LEU A 92 20.50 -0.69 16.18
N SER A 93 20.53 -1.86 15.55
CA SER A 93 20.99 -1.97 14.16
C SER A 93 20.34 -3.14 13.43
N VAL A 94 20.28 -2.99 12.11
CA VAL A 94 19.98 -4.06 11.15
C VAL A 94 21.04 -3.99 10.07
N VAL A 95 21.78 -5.08 9.88
CA VAL A 95 22.86 -5.17 8.87
C VAL A 95 22.60 -6.35 7.97
N ASN A 96 22.44 -6.10 6.67
CA ASN A 96 22.38 -7.15 5.65
C ASN A 96 23.78 -7.45 5.15
N GLY A 97 24.33 -8.61 5.52
CA GLY A 97 25.63 -9.10 5.13
C GLY A 97 25.67 -9.89 3.83
N ALA A 98 24.55 -10.02 3.10
CA ALA A 98 24.50 -10.73 1.84
C ALA A 98 25.48 -10.11 0.83
N SER A 99 26.04 -10.94 -0.06
CA SER A 99 26.98 -10.47 -1.09
C SER A 99 26.33 -9.45 -2.02
N VAL A 100 27.12 -8.48 -2.48
CA VAL A 100 26.68 -7.57 -3.55
C VAL A 100 26.37 -8.40 -4.81
N PRO A 101 25.19 -8.23 -5.41
CA PRO A 101 24.78 -9.02 -6.57
C PRO A 101 25.62 -8.68 -7.81
N GLN A 102 25.57 -9.55 -8.80
CA GLN A 102 26.18 -9.29 -10.11
C GLN A 102 25.51 -8.09 -10.82
N SER A 103 26.22 -7.50 -11.77
CA SER A 103 25.72 -6.42 -12.63
C SER A 103 24.31 -6.74 -13.18
N GLY A 104 23.44 -5.74 -13.19
CA GLY A 104 22.06 -5.87 -13.67
C GLY A 104 21.11 -6.66 -12.76
N LYS A 105 21.56 -7.16 -11.61
CA LYS A 105 20.70 -7.85 -10.63
C LYS A 105 20.32 -6.92 -9.47
N ALA A 106 19.09 -7.11 -8.98
CA ALA A 106 18.59 -6.40 -7.79
C ALA A 106 19.16 -7.01 -6.50
N GLY A 107 19.24 -6.19 -5.44
CA GLY A 107 19.76 -6.56 -4.13
C GLY A 107 20.95 -5.68 -3.73
N GLY A 108 21.65 -6.04 -2.67
CA GLY A 108 22.81 -5.32 -2.17
C GLY A 108 22.90 -5.37 -0.65
N GLN A 109 24.04 -4.88 -0.16
CA GLN A 109 24.28 -4.76 1.27
C GLN A 109 23.59 -3.51 1.82
N MET A 110 22.97 -3.61 2.98
CA MET A 110 22.37 -2.50 3.70
C MET A 110 22.77 -2.55 5.17
N ALA A 111 23.02 -1.39 5.75
CA ALA A 111 23.23 -1.26 7.17
C ALA A 111 22.40 -0.09 7.69
N HIS A 112 21.66 -0.32 8.77
CA HIS A 112 20.87 0.72 9.45
C HIS A 112 21.24 0.76 10.93
N THR A 113 21.32 1.97 11.50
CA THR A 113 21.47 2.17 12.93
C THR A 113 20.39 3.10 13.46
N TYR A 114 20.00 2.89 14.70
CA TYR A 114 18.89 3.59 15.34
C TYR A 114 19.30 4.09 16.73
N THR A 115 18.83 5.27 17.09
CA THR A 115 19.03 5.85 18.42
C THR A 115 17.69 6.32 18.96
N TYR A 116 17.47 6.06 20.23
CA TYR A 116 16.21 6.35 20.91
C TYR A 116 16.44 7.32 22.07
N ASP A 117 15.41 8.07 22.44
CA ASP A 117 15.42 8.87 23.65
C ASP A 117 15.03 8.03 24.89
N ALA A 118 14.99 8.68 26.06
CA ALA A 118 14.65 8.04 27.33
C ALA A 118 13.22 7.48 27.37
N LEU A 119 12.34 7.87 26.42
CA LEU A 119 10.98 7.40 26.29
C LEU A 119 10.83 6.35 25.16
N TYR A 120 11.95 5.79 24.68
CA TYR A 120 12.03 4.79 23.62
C TYR A 120 11.50 5.28 22.25
N ARG A 121 11.48 6.61 22.00
CA ARG A 121 11.10 7.18 20.72
C ARG A 121 12.33 7.30 19.84
N LEU A 122 12.17 6.97 18.55
CA LEU A 122 13.26 7.06 17.57
C LEU A 122 13.66 8.52 17.34
N VAL A 123 14.86 8.92 17.73
CA VAL A 123 15.37 10.28 17.52
C VAL A 123 16.35 10.39 16.36
N ARG A 124 17.02 9.28 16.01
CA ARG A 124 17.95 9.26 14.89
C ARG A 124 17.99 7.89 14.22
N ALA A 125 18.11 7.91 12.90
CA ALA A 125 18.48 6.72 12.12
C ALA A 125 19.53 7.10 11.08
N THR A 126 20.43 6.16 10.77
CA THR A 126 21.34 6.28 9.63
C THR A 126 21.25 4.99 8.81
N GLY A 127 21.52 5.08 7.52
CA GLY A 127 21.59 3.92 6.69
C GLY A 127 22.59 4.06 5.55
N THR A 128 23.12 2.93 5.10
CA THR A 128 23.99 2.83 3.94
C THR A 128 23.52 1.69 3.06
N TYR A 129 23.76 1.83 1.77
CA TYR A 129 23.50 0.81 0.76
C TYR A 129 24.67 0.69 -0.19
N THR A 130 25.02 -0.53 -0.55
CA THR A 130 26.01 -0.87 -1.58
C THR A 130 25.43 -1.91 -2.51
N GLY A 131 25.23 -1.57 -3.77
CA GLY A 131 24.70 -2.44 -4.82
C GLY A 131 25.72 -2.75 -5.90
N ALA A 132 25.27 -3.51 -6.91
CA ALA A 132 26.05 -3.74 -8.13
C ALA A 132 26.33 -2.41 -8.86
N ASP A 133 27.29 -2.43 -9.78
CA ASP A 133 27.60 -1.33 -10.71
C ASP A 133 27.95 -0.02 -9.99
N ASN A 134 28.67 -0.10 -8.86
CA ASN A 134 29.05 1.05 -8.02
C ASN A 134 27.83 1.88 -7.52
N LYS A 135 26.69 1.25 -7.38
CA LYS A 135 25.51 1.87 -6.79
C LYS A 135 25.67 1.97 -5.28
N THR A 136 25.64 3.19 -4.75
CA THR A 136 25.68 3.42 -3.32
C THR A 136 24.62 4.43 -2.90
N ALA A 137 24.14 4.31 -1.66
CA ALA A 137 23.30 5.32 -1.06
C ALA A 137 23.56 5.41 0.44
N SER A 138 23.27 6.58 1.00
CA SER A 138 23.29 6.80 2.45
C SER A 138 22.22 7.79 2.85
N TYR A 139 21.69 7.62 4.06
CA TYR A 139 20.78 8.61 4.64
C TYR A 139 21.06 8.84 6.13
N THR A 140 20.65 10.01 6.57
CA THR A 140 20.49 10.33 7.98
C THR A 140 19.09 10.85 8.22
N LEU A 141 18.45 10.39 9.30
CA LEU A 141 17.14 10.84 9.77
C LEU A 141 17.31 11.37 11.20
N ALA A 142 16.70 12.53 11.46
CA ALA A 142 16.54 13.07 12.81
C ALA A 142 15.05 13.37 13.06
N MET A 143 14.58 13.09 14.27
CA MET A 143 13.21 13.32 14.68
C MET A 143 13.15 14.05 16.02
N GLY A 144 12.23 14.99 16.14
CA GLY A 144 11.94 15.73 17.36
C GLY A 144 10.52 15.49 17.84
N TYR A 145 10.32 15.55 19.14
CA TYR A 145 9.05 15.30 19.79
C TYR A 145 8.78 16.32 20.89
N ASP A 146 7.53 16.56 21.16
CA ASP A 146 7.11 17.33 22.33
C ASP A 146 6.75 16.44 23.54
N ASN A 147 6.31 17.08 24.62
CA ASN A 147 5.93 16.39 25.86
C ASN A 147 4.63 15.56 25.72
N MET A 148 3.85 15.75 24.66
CA MET A 148 2.66 14.97 24.36
C MET A 148 2.96 13.82 23.37
N HIS A 149 4.23 13.51 23.15
CA HIS A 149 4.74 12.50 22.21
C HIS A 149 4.40 12.78 20.74
N ARG A 150 4.00 14.00 20.39
CA ARG A 150 3.73 14.39 19.00
C ARG A 150 5.05 14.68 18.30
N ILE A 151 5.16 14.32 17.03
CA ILE A 151 6.32 14.64 16.20
C ILE A 151 6.31 16.15 15.92
N THR A 152 7.36 16.86 16.30
CA THR A 152 7.51 18.31 16.03
C THR A 152 8.43 18.59 14.85
N SER A 153 9.37 17.69 14.59
CA SER A 153 10.28 17.81 13.44
C SER A 153 10.69 16.44 12.91
N LYS A 154 10.94 16.38 11.60
CA LYS A 154 11.50 15.20 10.93
C LYS A 154 12.40 15.69 9.78
N ARG A 155 13.68 15.39 9.85
CA ARG A 155 14.66 15.78 8.82
C ARG A 155 15.37 14.57 8.27
N GLN A 156 15.38 14.42 6.96
CA GLN A 156 16.16 13.39 6.28
C GLN A 156 17.09 14.03 5.25
N ILE A 157 18.32 13.54 5.22
CA ILE A 157 19.30 13.85 4.17
C ILE A 157 19.64 12.52 3.51
N LEU A 158 19.62 12.50 2.18
CA LEU A 158 19.87 11.34 1.34
C LEU A 158 20.93 11.69 0.31
N THR A 159 21.88 10.79 0.11
CA THR A 159 22.82 10.84 -1.02
C THR A 159 22.78 9.50 -1.75
N GLN A 160 22.65 9.52 -3.06
CA GLN A 160 22.67 8.35 -3.91
C GLN A 160 23.69 8.53 -5.04
N ASN A 161 24.46 7.50 -5.35
CA ASN A 161 25.41 7.48 -6.46
C ASN A 161 25.03 6.33 -7.40
N ASN A 162 24.84 6.64 -8.68
CA ASN A 162 24.54 5.68 -9.75
C ASN A 162 23.28 4.81 -9.51
N VAL A 163 22.36 5.21 -8.62
CA VAL A 163 21.15 4.42 -8.32
C VAL A 163 20.04 4.73 -9.30
N GLN A 164 19.64 6.00 -9.42
CA GLN A 164 18.57 6.44 -10.33
C GLN A 164 19.11 6.83 -11.70
N PHE A 165 20.28 7.41 -11.74
CA PHE A 165 21.00 7.79 -12.99
C PHE A 165 22.50 7.73 -12.74
N ASN A 166 23.30 7.84 -13.80
CA ASN A 166 24.75 7.91 -13.67
C ASN A 166 25.16 9.27 -13.08
N GLY A 167 25.54 9.29 -11.82
CA GLY A 167 25.89 10.48 -11.08
C GLY A 167 25.41 10.46 -9.65
N THR A 168 25.55 11.60 -8.98
CA THR A 168 25.15 11.77 -7.58
C THR A 168 23.85 12.53 -7.49
N LEU A 169 22.87 11.97 -6.78
CA LEU A 169 21.65 12.62 -6.35
C LEU A 169 21.76 12.94 -4.87
N ASN A 170 21.64 14.23 -4.53
CA ASN A 170 21.44 14.65 -3.16
C ASN A 170 19.97 15.07 -2.98
N GLY A 171 19.32 14.59 -1.94
CA GLY A 171 17.92 14.85 -1.68
C GLY A 171 17.62 14.78 -0.19
N GLY A 172 16.37 15.00 0.13
CA GLY A 172 15.89 14.90 1.50
C GLY A 172 14.75 15.88 1.77
N TYR A 173 14.38 15.97 3.02
CA TYR A 173 13.32 16.87 3.49
C TYR A 173 13.62 17.34 4.91
N ASP A 174 13.05 18.50 5.24
CA ASP A 174 13.01 19.06 6.60
C ASP A 174 11.57 19.45 6.90
N LEU A 175 10.90 18.68 7.74
CA LEU A 175 9.49 18.83 8.09
C LEU A 175 9.37 19.41 9.48
N THR A 176 8.58 20.48 9.61
CA THR A 176 8.17 21.05 10.90
C THR A 176 6.66 20.90 11.05
N TYR A 177 6.22 20.29 12.13
CA TYR A 177 4.82 19.96 12.41
C TYR A 177 4.23 20.95 13.42
N THR A 178 3.10 21.54 13.08
CA THR A 178 2.34 22.43 13.95
C THR A 178 0.95 21.84 14.21
N TYR A 179 0.54 21.80 15.47
CA TYR A 179 -0.73 21.23 15.91
C TYR A 179 -1.70 22.33 16.35
N GLY A 180 -3.00 21.99 16.41
CA GLY A 180 -4.02 22.91 16.84
C GLY A 180 -3.79 23.44 18.26
N ALA A 181 -4.06 24.73 18.45
CA ALA A 181 -3.85 25.42 19.74
C ALA A 181 -5.03 25.19 20.70
N ASP A 182 -6.24 25.00 20.17
CA ASP A 182 -7.48 24.83 20.95
C ASP A 182 -7.47 23.53 21.75
N ALA A 183 -8.10 23.51 22.92
CA ALA A 183 -8.10 22.36 23.83
C ALA A 183 -8.61 21.07 23.18
N GLY A 184 -9.61 21.12 22.31
CA GLY A 184 -10.16 19.98 21.57
C GLY A 184 -9.37 19.58 20.34
N LYS A 185 -8.39 20.37 19.89
CA LYS A 185 -7.65 20.18 18.63
C LYS A 185 -6.16 19.89 18.80
N ARG A 186 -5.71 19.69 20.03
CA ARG A 186 -4.27 19.55 20.36
C ARG A 186 -3.57 18.39 19.65
N PHE A 187 -4.30 17.37 19.20
CA PHE A 187 -3.77 16.25 18.44
C PHE A 187 -4.05 16.35 16.94
N GLN A 188 -4.79 17.36 16.51
CA GLN A 188 -5.02 17.63 15.10
C GLN A 188 -3.81 18.37 14.53
N LEU A 189 -3.25 17.85 13.45
CA LEU A 189 -2.16 18.47 12.72
C LEU A 189 -2.72 19.67 11.94
N ALA A 190 -2.27 20.88 12.29
CA ALA A 190 -2.74 22.10 11.63
C ALA A 190 -1.93 22.43 10.38
N ASN A 191 -0.61 22.18 10.46
CA ASN A 191 0.29 22.54 9.37
C ASN A 191 1.56 21.69 9.38
N VAL A 192 2.09 21.39 8.20
CA VAL A 192 3.43 20.87 8.00
C VAL A 192 4.19 21.80 7.07
N LYS A 193 5.21 22.47 7.59
CA LYS A 193 6.20 23.13 6.76
C LYS A 193 7.14 22.07 6.21
N ASP A 194 7.20 21.93 4.89
CA ASP A 194 7.99 20.94 4.19
C ASP A 194 9.05 21.64 3.31
N VAL A 195 10.30 21.49 3.67
CA VAL A 195 11.43 21.94 2.87
C VAL A 195 12.07 20.72 2.23
N ASN A 196 11.93 20.59 0.92
CA ASN A 196 12.51 19.50 0.15
C ASN A 196 13.82 19.96 -0.52
N TYR A 197 14.81 19.07 -0.49
CA TYR A 197 16.09 19.24 -1.18
C TYR A 197 16.17 18.19 -2.29
N ARG A 198 16.41 18.63 -3.52
CA ARG A 198 16.55 17.70 -4.64
C ARG A 198 17.42 18.28 -5.74
N THR A 199 18.36 17.47 -6.24
CA THR A 199 19.16 17.76 -7.44
C THR A 199 19.01 16.59 -8.39
N GLU A 200 18.26 16.74 -9.46
CA GLU A 200 18.01 15.68 -10.45
C GLU A 200 18.78 15.87 -11.74
N GLU A 201 18.78 17.11 -12.25
CA GLU A 201 19.35 17.42 -13.55
C GLU A 201 20.79 17.91 -13.46
N THR A 202 21.12 18.63 -12.38
CA THR A 202 22.45 19.13 -12.07
C THR A 202 22.85 18.70 -10.68
N PRO A 203 23.61 17.60 -10.52
CA PRO A 203 23.97 17.05 -9.20
C PRO A 203 24.68 18.04 -8.24
N SER A 204 25.23 19.12 -8.76
CA SER A 204 25.86 20.18 -7.99
C SER A 204 24.90 21.27 -7.48
N GLU A 205 23.68 21.34 -8.02
CA GLU A 205 22.69 22.33 -7.66
C GLU A 205 21.55 21.69 -6.87
N SER A 206 21.15 22.37 -5.79
CA SER A 206 20.05 21.95 -4.92
C SER A 206 18.89 22.90 -5.06
N GLU A 207 17.77 22.44 -5.59
CA GLU A 207 16.51 23.18 -5.53
C GLU A 207 15.78 22.82 -4.23
N ASN A 208 15.58 23.82 -3.38
CA ASN A 208 14.76 23.68 -2.19
C ASN A 208 13.34 24.10 -2.51
N VAL A 209 12.41 23.20 -2.35
CA VAL A 209 10.98 23.47 -2.49
C VAL A 209 10.40 23.64 -1.09
N ASN A 210 9.87 24.84 -0.81
CA ASN A 210 9.17 25.12 0.43
C ASN A 210 7.68 24.88 0.25
N ASN A 211 7.14 23.95 0.99
CA ASN A 211 5.71 23.67 1.03
C ASN A 211 5.17 24.01 2.41
N ASN A 212 3.93 24.43 2.44
CA ASN A 212 3.24 24.73 3.67
C ASN A 212 1.88 24.03 3.63
N HIS A 213 1.87 22.77 4.03
CA HIS A 213 0.69 21.92 3.95
C HIS A 213 -0.27 22.27 5.08
N ALA A 214 -1.42 22.82 4.76
CA ALA A 214 -2.50 23.08 5.70
C ALA A 214 -3.44 21.86 5.76
N TYR A 215 -3.98 21.59 6.95
CA TYR A 215 -4.87 20.48 7.25
C TYR A 215 -6.15 21.00 7.87
N GLU A 216 -7.30 20.56 7.36
CA GLU A 216 -8.61 20.92 7.91
C GLU A 216 -9.39 19.67 8.28
N TYR A 217 -10.23 19.81 9.32
CA TYR A 217 -10.96 18.69 9.90
C TYR A 217 -12.44 19.05 10.05
N ASP A 218 -13.29 18.04 9.94
CA ASP A 218 -14.71 18.16 10.27
C ASP A 218 -14.95 18.22 11.79
N ALA A 219 -16.22 18.31 12.18
CA ALA A 219 -16.63 18.37 13.59
C ALA A 219 -16.32 17.07 14.36
N ASN A 220 -16.22 15.93 13.66
CA ASN A 220 -15.88 14.64 14.24
C ASN A 220 -14.37 14.42 14.36
N GLY A 221 -13.55 15.33 13.81
CA GLY A 221 -12.09 15.24 13.79
C GLY A 221 -11.53 14.48 12.61
N ASN A 222 -12.33 14.15 11.60
CA ASN A 222 -11.84 13.53 10.37
C ASN A 222 -11.17 14.58 9.49
N LEU A 223 -10.05 14.22 8.88
CA LEU A 223 -9.36 15.06 7.92
C LEU A 223 -10.21 15.23 6.66
N VAL A 224 -10.55 16.47 6.30
CA VAL A 224 -11.38 16.76 5.10
C VAL A 224 -10.60 17.46 3.99
N TYR A 225 -9.49 18.11 4.32
CA TYR A 225 -8.70 18.86 3.34
C TYR A 225 -7.21 18.84 3.69
N VAL A 226 -6.38 18.69 2.67
CA VAL A 226 -4.93 18.89 2.74
C VAL A 226 -4.48 19.70 1.53
N ASN A 227 -3.83 20.84 1.78
CA ASN A 227 -3.08 21.54 0.73
C ASN A 227 -1.73 20.84 0.54
N ILE A 228 -1.50 20.26 -0.62
CA ILE A 228 -0.24 19.60 -1.00
C ILE A 228 0.53 20.39 -2.09
N SER A 229 0.14 21.64 -2.32
CA SER A 229 0.82 22.53 -3.28
C SER A 229 2.26 22.74 -2.90
N ARG A 230 3.11 22.95 -3.90
CA ARG A 230 4.54 23.16 -3.75
C ARG A 230 4.91 24.59 -4.08
N THR A 231 5.87 25.12 -3.34
CA THR A 231 6.46 26.43 -3.59
C THR A 231 7.96 26.24 -3.81
N LYS A 232 8.48 26.78 -4.90
CA LYS A 232 9.92 26.74 -5.21
C LYS A 232 10.73 27.63 -4.24
N LYS A 233 12.05 27.44 -4.23
CA LYS A 233 12.98 28.21 -3.37
C LYS A 233 12.88 29.72 -3.54
N ASP A 234 12.58 30.19 -4.75
CA ASP A 234 12.37 31.59 -5.08
C ASP A 234 11.04 32.17 -4.56
N GLY A 235 10.21 31.35 -3.91
CA GLY A 235 8.89 31.74 -3.41
C GLY A 235 7.79 31.68 -4.46
N VAL A 236 8.08 31.29 -5.70
CA VAL A 236 7.10 31.14 -6.74
C VAL A 236 6.37 29.81 -6.53
N ALA A 237 5.03 29.83 -6.56
CA ALA A 237 4.23 28.61 -6.51
C ALA A 237 4.59 27.71 -7.70
N ASP A 238 4.75 26.41 -7.46
CA ASP A 238 4.86 25.44 -8.53
C ASP A 238 3.59 25.51 -9.39
N GLU A 239 3.70 25.27 -10.68
CA GLU A 239 2.61 25.43 -11.65
C GLU A 239 1.36 24.59 -11.33
N LYS A 240 1.49 23.63 -10.43
CA LYS A 240 0.39 22.78 -9.96
C LYS A 240 0.04 23.09 -8.51
N THR A 241 -1.04 23.84 -8.32
CA THR A 241 -1.79 23.78 -7.06
C THR A 241 -2.25 22.34 -6.88
N ALA A 242 -1.81 21.70 -5.82
CA ALA A 242 -2.23 20.33 -5.52
C ALA A 242 -2.98 20.31 -4.19
N GLU A 243 -4.14 19.68 -4.18
CA GLU A 243 -4.98 19.54 -3.00
C GLU A 243 -5.56 18.14 -2.92
N ARG A 244 -5.86 17.72 -1.70
CA ARG A 244 -6.59 16.50 -1.43
C ARG A 244 -7.81 16.83 -0.58
N LYS A 245 -8.96 16.36 -1.01
CA LYS A 245 -10.24 16.48 -0.29
C LYS A 245 -10.74 15.09 0.08
N LEU A 246 -11.36 14.98 1.25
CA LEU A 246 -11.86 13.71 1.76
C LEU A 246 -13.29 13.88 2.25
N LYS A 247 -14.13 12.87 1.99
CA LYS A 247 -15.51 12.81 2.42
C LYS A 247 -15.72 11.59 3.30
N TRP A 248 -16.36 11.77 4.44
CA TRP A 248 -16.59 10.75 5.44
C TRP A 248 -18.07 10.54 5.69
N ASP A 249 -18.45 9.39 6.23
CA ASP A 249 -19.77 9.13 6.73
C ASP A 249 -19.88 9.39 8.26
N GLU A 250 -21.05 9.15 8.80
CA GLU A 250 -21.37 9.35 10.22
C GLU A 250 -20.61 8.36 11.14
N GLU A 251 -20.11 7.25 10.58
CA GLU A 251 -19.31 6.25 11.29
C GLU A 251 -17.79 6.49 11.13
N ASN A 252 -17.41 7.65 10.57
CA ASN A 252 -16.02 8.04 10.29
C ASN A 252 -15.31 7.11 9.31
N ARG A 253 -16.04 6.54 8.34
CA ARG A 253 -15.47 5.76 7.23
C ARG A 253 -15.31 6.66 6.00
N LEU A 254 -14.20 6.52 5.30
CA LEU A 254 -13.88 7.33 4.13
C LEU A 254 -14.76 6.93 2.94
N LEU A 255 -15.67 7.79 2.51
CA LEU A 255 -16.56 7.54 1.36
C LEU A 255 -15.93 7.90 0.03
N ALA A 256 -15.14 8.97 0.00
CA ALA A 256 -14.47 9.40 -1.23
C ALA A 256 -13.22 10.22 -0.91
N SER A 257 -12.28 10.21 -1.83
CA SER A 257 -11.13 11.12 -1.86
C SER A 257 -10.97 11.73 -3.24
N ASP A 258 -10.78 13.04 -3.29
CA ASP A 258 -10.31 13.75 -4.47
C ASP A 258 -8.82 14.03 -4.31
N ASP A 259 -8.02 13.55 -5.24
CA ASP A 259 -6.58 13.75 -5.27
C ASP A 259 -6.26 14.60 -6.52
N ASN A 260 -6.44 15.91 -6.38
CA ASN A 260 -6.22 16.87 -7.44
C ASN A 260 -7.04 16.59 -8.71
N GLY A 261 -8.33 16.33 -8.57
CA GLY A 261 -9.26 16.02 -9.66
C GLY A 261 -9.41 14.52 -10.00
N PHE A 262 -8.72 13.64 -9.27
CA PHE A 262 -8.87 12.19 -9.40
C PHE A 262 -9.68 11.65 -8.22
N VAL A 263 -10.95 11.40 -8.45
CA VAL A 263 -11.89 10.98 -7.40
C VAL A 263 -11.91 9.46 -7.26
N THR A 264 -11.58 8.99 -6.07
CA THR A 264 -11.70 7.59 -5.66
C THR A 264 -12.90 7.44 -4.73
N ASN A 265 -13.69 6.39 -4.91
CA ASN A 265 -14.87 6.12 -4.10
C ASN A 265 -14.70 4.79 -3.35
N TYR A 266 -15.33 4.69 -2.18
CA TYR A 266 -15.25 3.55 -1.29
C TYR A 266 -16.63 3.15 -0.77
N TRP A 267 -16.88 1.84 -0.67
CA TRP A 267 -18.08 1.27 -0.07
C TRP A 267 -17.70 0.28 1.02
N TYR A 268 -18.56 0.17 1.99
CA TYR A 268 -18.37 -0.67 3.16
C TYR A 268 -19.58 -1.59 3.35
N ASP A 269 -19.36 -2.73 3.98
CA ASP A 269 -20.43 -3.59 4.47
C ASP A 269 -20.93 -3.15 5.86
N ALA A 270 -21.86 -3.93 6.42
CA ALA A 270 -22.42 -3.65 7.73
C ALA A 270 -21.42 -3.80 8.88
N ASP A 271 -20.36 -4.57 8.67
CA ASP A 271 -19.27 -4.77 9.65
C ASP A 271 -18.20 -3.68 9.56
N GLY A 272 -18.33 -2.74 8.61
CA GLY A 272 -17.39 -1.64 8.38
C GLY A 272 -16.18 -2.04 7.53
N GLU A 273 -16.16 -3.24 6.95
CA GLU A 273 -15.09 -3.67 6.05
C GLU A 273 -15.32 -3.10 4.65
N ARG A 274 -14.24 -2.61 4.02
CA ARG A 274 -14.33 -2.05 2.67
C ARG A 274 -14.60 -3.15 1.65
N THR A 275 -15.72 -3.04 0.93
CA THR A 275 -16.14 -4.00 -0.08
C THR A 275 -15.76 -3.60 -1.50
N VAL A 276 -15.84 -2.30 -1.83
CA VAL A 276 -15.53 -1.81 -3.17
C VAL A 276 -14.67 -0.56 -3.11
N LYS A 277 -13.75 -0.43 -4.06
CA LYS A 277 -13.00 0.78 -4.35
C LYS A 277 -13.09 1.03 -5.85
N THR A 278 -13.52 2.23 -6.26
CA THR A 278 -13.30 2.73 -7.63
C THR A 278 -12.20 3.77 -7.63
N SER A 279 -11.55 3.97 -8.75
CA SER A 279 -10.53 5.01 -8.89
C SER A 279 -10.83 5.88 -10.09
N GLY A 280 -10.49 7.16 -9.98
CA GLY A 280 -10.35 8.01 -11.14
C GLY A 280 -9.27 7.44 -12.07
N GLU A 281 -9.38 7.74 -13.35
CA GLU A 281 -8.44 7.24 -14.35
C GLU A 281 -7.09 7.93 -14.28
N SER A 282 -6.11 7.26 -14.83
CA SER A 282 -4.79 7.82 -15.07
C SER A 282 -4.78 8.89 -16.19
N ASP A 283 -5.79 8.89 -17.06
CA ASP A 283 -5.87 9.86 -18.15
C ASP A 283 -6.28 11.23 -17.62
N GLN A 284 -5.46 12.22 -17.91
CA GLN A 284 -5.72 13.60 -17.54
C GLN A 284 -6.65 14.24 -18.58
N VAL A 285 -7.67 14.93 -18.10
CA VAL A 285 -8.60 15.70 -18.93
C VAL A 285 -8.22 17.17 -18.88
N TYR A 286 -8.04 17.78 -20.06
CA TYR A 286 -7.76 19.20 -20.22
C TYR A 286 -8.91 19.88 -20.96
N VAL A 287 -9.38 20.99 -20.45
CA VAL A 287 -10.36 21.86 -21.10
C VAL A 287 -9.71 23.21 -21.35
N ASN A 288 -9.65 23.64 -22.60
CA ASN A 288 -8.96 24.87 -23.02
C ASN A 288 -7.51 24.96 -22.50
N SER A 289 -6.79 23.83 -22.53
CA SER A 289 -5.43 23.67 -22.02
C SER A 289 -5.29 23.77 -20.48
N GLU A 290 -6.37 23.87 -19.75
CA GLU A 290 -6.37 23.81 -18.28
C GLU A 290 -6.72 22.40 -17.80
N PHE A 291 -6.04 21.94 -16.75
CA PHE A 291 -6.30 20.63 -16.16
C PHE A 291 -7.70 20.61 -15.52
N ALA A 292 -8.57 19.74 -16.00
CA ALA A 292 -9.97 19.60 -15.56
C ALA A 292 -10.25 18.31 -14.76
N GLY A 293 -9.21 17.62 -14.31
CA GLY A 293 -9.34 16.39 -13.52
C GLY A 293 -8.95 15.12 -14.27
N GLY A 294 -9.23 13.97 -13.66
CA GLY A 294 -9.03 12.65 -14.25
C GLY A 294 -10.28 12.13 -14.95
N ARG A 295 -10.06 11.28 -15.93
CA ARG A 295 -11.16 10.54 -16.57
C ARG A 295 -11.57 9.38 -15.64
N THR A 296 -12.86 9.27 -15.33
CA THR A 296 -13.40 8.16 -14.57
C THR A 296 -13.99 7.11 -15.51
N ASN A 297 -13.59 5.86 -15.30
CA ASN A 297 -14.23 4.68 -15.88
C ASN A 297 -14.88 3.88 -14.76
N THR A 298 -16.21 3.86 -14.72
CA THR A 298 -16.99 3.19 -13.68
C THR A 298 -16.86 1.67 -13.70
N ALA A 299 -16.38 1.10 -14.80
CA ALA A 299 -16.04 -0.32 -14.89
C ALA A 299 -14.72 -0.65 -14.17
N LYS A 300 -13.86 0.33 -13.89
CA LYS A 300 -12.59 0.10 -13.19
C LYS A 300 -12.77 0.17 -11.68
N PHE A 301 -12.83 -0.98 -11.06
CA PHE A 301 -13.00 -1.13 -9.62
C PHE A 301 -12.18 -2.29 -9.05
N SER A 302 -12.02 -2.28 -7.73
CA SER A 302 -11.55 -3.42 -6.96
C SER A 302 -12.64 -3.85 -5.99
N LEU A 303 -13.04 -5.10 -6.06
CA LEU A 303 -14.00 -5.74 -5.16
C LEU A 303 -13.22 -6.55 -4.11
N TYR A 304 -13.37 -6.20 -2.87
CA TYR A 304 -12.77 -6.90 -1.72
C TYR A 304 -13.78 -7.90 -1.19
N VAL A 305 -13.76 -9.11 -1.74
CA VAL A 305 -14.71 -10.17 -1.36
C VAL A 305 -14.44 -10.65 0.07
N SER A 306 -13.16 -10.72 0.41
CA SER A 306 -12.67 -11.08 1.74
C SER A 306 -11.16 -10.75 1.83
N PRO A 307 -10.53 -10.87 3.00
CA PRO A 307 -9.06 -10.78 3.12
C PRO A 307 -8.31 -11.76 2.21
N TYR A 308 -8.96 -12.82 1.78
CA TYR A 308 -8.37 -13.89 0.96
C TYR A 308 -8.56 -13.70 -0.55
N LEU A 309 -9.49 -12.83 -0.96
CA LEU A 309 -9.86 -12.67 -2.37
C LEU A 309 -10.21 -11.23 -2.72
N VAL A 310 -9.48 -10.68 -3.69
CA VAL A 310 -9.76 -9.38 -4.30
C VAL A 310 -10.00 -9.60 -5.78
N ALA A 311 -11.11 -9.13 -6.30
CA ALA A 311 -11.45 -9.17 -7.72
C ALA A 311 -11.37 -7.77 -8.33
N ASN A 312 -10.96 -7.70 -9.60
CA ASN A 312 -10.93 -6.47 -10.38
C ASN A 312 -11.87 -6.58 -11.57
N GLN A 313 -12.05 -5.47 -12.27
CA GLN A 313 -12.74 -5.48 -13.56
C GLN A 313 -12.12 -6.51 -14.52
N GLY A 314 -12.90 -6.94 -15.51
CA GLY A 314 -12.45 -7.91 -16.52
C GLY A 314 -12.25 -9.32 -15.96
N GLY A 315 -12.78 -9.62 -14.75
CA GLY A 315 -12.73 -10.95 -14.14
C GLY A 315 -11.36 -11.35 -13.60
N ARG A 316 -10.40 -10.46 -13.58
CA ARG A 316 -9.12 -10.70 -12.90
C ARG A 316 -9.31 -10.70 -11.40
N TYR A 317 -8.64 -11.60 -10.71
CA TYR A 317 -8.68 -11.67 -9.26
C TYR A 317 -7.31 -12.02 -8.68
N THR A 318 -7.14 -11.69 -7.41
CA THR A 318 -5.95 -12.06 -6.64
C THR A 318 -6.40 -12.84 -5.41
N LYS A 319 -5.90 -14.05 -5.28
CA LYS A 319 -6.05 -14.87 -4.06
C LYS A 319 -4.88 -14.63 -3.14
N HIS A 320 -5.16 -14.49 -1.86
CA HIS A 320 -4.16 -14.31 -0.82
C HIS A 320 -4.17 -15.53 0.10
N ILE A 321 -3.01 -16.12 0.29
CA ILE A 321 -2.82 -17.30 1.14
C ILE A 321 -2.00 -16.87 2.36
N TYR A 322 -2.51 -17.22 3.54
CA TYR A 322 -1.97 -16.74 4.81
C TYR A 322 -1.46 -17.89 5.68
N ILE A 323 -0.47 -17.59 6.51
CA ILE A 323 -0.06 -18.35 7.68
C ILE A 323 -0.30 -17.45 8.90
N GLY A 324 -1.32 -17.76 9.70
CA GLY A 324 -1.80 -16.82 10.72
C GLY A 324 -2.21 -15.49 10.08
N SER A 325 -1.65 -14.39 10.53
CA SER A 325 -1.86 -13.05 9.96
C SER A 325 -0.91 -12.70 8.80
N GLN A 326 0.09 -13.52 8.54
CA GLN A 326 1.11 -13.23 7.52
C GLN A 326 0.66 -13.75 6.14
N ARG A 327 0.51 -12.86 5.17
CA ARG A 327 0.31 -13.23 3.76
C ARG A 327 1.61 -13.78 3.19
N VAL A 328 1.60 -15.05 2.78
CA VAL A 328 2.78 -15.75 2.26
C VAL A 328 2.79 -15.87 0.75
N VAL A 329 1.61 -15.89 0.11
CA VAL A 329 1.47 -15.97 -1.34
C VAL A 329 0.32 -15.08 -1.80
N SER A 330 0.51 -14.44 -2.94
CA SER A 330 -0.57 -13.85 -3.75
C SER A 330 -0.53 -14.50 -5.13
N LYS A 331 -1.68 -15.05 -5.57
CA LYS A 331 -1.84 -15.71 -6.85
C LYS A 331 -2.88 -14.97 -7.67
N ILE A 332 -2.50 -14.60 -8.88
CA ILE A 332 -3.40 -13.95 -9.83
C ILE A 332 -4.14 -15.03 -10.63
N GLY A 333 -5.42 -14.84 -10.84
CA GLY A 333 -6.26 -15.62 -11.73
C GLY A 333 -7.09 -14.71 -12.64
N ASP A 334 -7.80 -15.30 -13.56
CA ASP A 334 -8.62 -14.63 -14.55
C ASP A 334 -10.01 -15.30 -14.71
N PHE A 335 -10.78 -14.81 -15.66
CA PHE A 335 -12.12 -15.28 -15.95
C PHE A 335 -12.22 -16.75 -16.33
N ASP A 336 -11.28 -17.25 -17.10
CA ASP A 336 -11.30 -18.63 -17.57
C ASP A 336 -11.22 -19.62 -16.42
N SER A 337 -10.77 -19.15 -15.27
CA SER A 337 -10.71 -19.92 -14.03
C SER A 337 -12.04 -20.09 -13.31
N TYR A 338 -13.08 -19.31 -13.63
CA TYR A 338 -14.37 -19.33 -12.91
C TYR A 338 -15.38 -20.35 -13.43
N GLY A 339 -15.24 -20.82 -14.64
CA GLY A 339 -16.16 -21.79 -15.23
C GLY A 339 -17.53 -21.23 -15.67
N SER A 340 -18.06 -20.19 -15.03
CA SER A 340 -19.27 -19.48 -15.43
C SER A 340 -19.08 -17.97 -15.31
N ASP A 341 -19.73 -17.21 -16.18
CA ASP A 341 -19.65 -15.76 -16.19
C ASP A 341 -20.63 -15.14 -15.16
N PRO A 342 -20.13 -14.61 -14.02
CA PRO A 342 -20.99 -14.02 -12.99
C PRO A 342 -21.69 -12.74 -13.43
N ARG A 343 -21.27 -12.11 -14.54
CA ARG A 343 -21.90 -10.89 -15.08
C ARG A 343 -23.31 -11.11 -15.59
N ARG A 344 -23.66 -12.36 -15.88
CA ARG A 344 -25.00 -12.75 -16.36
C ARG A 344 -26.01 -12.91 -15.23
N ILE A 345 -25.59 -12.81 -13.98
CA ILE A 345 -26.48 -12.87 -12.83
C ILE A 345 -27.09 -11.49 -12.63
N GLN A 346 -28.34 -11.31 -13.00
CA GLN A 346 -29.07 -10.07 -12.83
C GLN A 346 -29.65 -9.92 -11.43
N TYR A 347 -30.03 -11.02 -10.81
CA TYR A 347 -30.65 -11.06 -9.49
C TYR A 347 -29.91 -12.02 -8.57
N ALA A 348 -29.87 -11.68 -7.28
CA ALA A 348 -29.41 -12.58 -6.22
C ALA A 348 -30.50 -12.72 -5.16
N GLY A 349 -30.47 -13.82 -4.42
CA GLY A 349 -31.45 -14.15 -3.40
C GLY A 349 -32.54 -15.11 -3.90
N SER A 350 -33.54 -15.36 -3.05
CA SER A 350 -34.64 -16.24 -3.35
C SER A 350 -35.93 -15.42 -3.56
N GLU A 351 -36.68 -15.75 -4.62
CA GLU A 351 -37.99 -15.12 -4.84
C GLU A 351 -39.01 -15.52 -3.75
N THR A 352 -38.79 -16.63 -3.08
CA THR A 352 -39.71 -17.16 -2.05
C THR A 352 -39.59 -16.44 -0.72
N ASP A 353 -38.42 -15.85 -0.40
CA ASP A 353 -38.20 -15.14 0.85
C ASP A 353 -38.13 -13.60 0.65
N GLY A 354 -38.31 -13.11 -0.57
CA GLY A 354 -38.32 -11.67 -0.88
C GLY A 354 -36.97 -10.98 -0.75
N LEU A 355 -35.88 -11.74 -0.66
CA LEU A 355 -34.51 -11.22 -0.50
C LEU A 355 -33.75 -11.08 -1.81
N SER A 356 -34.45 -11.08 -2.96
CA SER A 356 -33.81 -10.88 -4.26
C SER A 356 -33.21 -9.48 -4.41
N VAL A 357 -32.03 -9.39 -4.97
CA VAL A 357 -31.33 -8.14 -5.26
C VAL A 357 -31.32 -7.91 -6.77
N ASP A 358 -31.96 -6.80 -7.22
CA ASP A 358 -31.83 -6.32 -8.59
C ASP A 358 -30.49 -5.58 -8.76
N TYR A 359 -29.52 -6.22 -9.36
CA TYR A 359 -28.19 -5.62 -9.58
C TYR A 359 -28.21 -4.44 -10.53
N LYS A 360 -29.16 -4.34 -11.45
CA LYS A 360 -29.31 -3.20 -12.35
C LYS A 360 -29.72 -1.93 -11.59
N VAL A 361 -30.69 -2.05 -10.71
CA VAL A 361 -31.14 -0.93 -9.85
C VAL A 361 -30.02 -0.57 -8.88
N LYS A 362 -29.39 -1.54 -8.25
CA LYS A 362 -28.27 -1.32 -7.34
C LYS A 362 -27.11 -0.60 -8.02
N TYR A 363 -26.76 -1.01 -9.23
CA TYR A 363 -25.71 -0.35 -10.02
C TYR A 363 -26.04 1.11 -10.32
N ALA A 364 -27.26 1.41 -10.76
CA ALA A 364 -27.67 2.79 -11.03
C ALA A 364 -27.56 3.70 -9.79
N GLN A 365 -27.93 3.17 -8.61
CA GLN A 365 -27.78 3.87 -7.34
C GLN A 365 -26.30 4.13 -7.01
N GLN A 366 -25.42 3.15 -7.20
CA GLN A 366 -23.99 3.28 -6.95
C GLN A 366 -23.34 4.30 -7.90
N LEU A 367 -23.74 4.31 -9.16
CA LEU A 367 -23.29 5.28 -10.15
C LEU A 367 -23.69 6.71 -9.76
N GLN A 368 -24.91 6.90 -9.25
CA GLN A 368 -25.36 8.21 -8.77
C GLN A 368 -24.50 8.68 -7.58
N VAL A 369 -24.17 7.80 -6.63
CA VAL A 369 -23.28 8.12 -5.52
C VAL A 369 -21.90 8.60 -6.01
N ILE A 370 -21.34 7.98 -7.06
CA ILE A 370 -20.08 8.43 -7.67
C ILE A 370 -20.23 9.86 -8.18
N LYS A 371 -21.29 10.15 -8.95
CA LYS A 371 -21.56 11.49 -9.50
C LYS A 371 -21.74 12.54 -8.41
N ASP A 372 -22.43 12.20 -7.34
CA ASP A 372 -22.63 13.06 -6.17
C ASP A 372 -21.31 13.36 -5.44
N ASN A 373 -20.39 12.41 -5.37
CA ASN A 373 -19.06 12.62 -4.79
C ASN A 373 -18.22 13.59 -5.65
N TYR A 374 -18.26 13.47 -6.97
CA TYR A 374 -17.63 14.45 -7.87
C TYR A 374 -18.19 15.84 -7.65
N ALA A 375 -19.52 15.97 -7.56
CA ALA A 375 -20.19 17.26 -7.30
C ALA A 375 -19.79 17.83 -5.92
N THR A 376 -19.66 16.99 -4.89
CA THR A 376 -19.22 17.41 -3.54
C THR A 376 -17.83 18.06 -3.57
N PHE A 377 -16.92 17.56 -4.40
CA PHE A 377 -15.57 18.11 -4.53
C PHE A 377 -15.46 19.24 -5.57
N ALA A 378 -16.56 19.60 -6.22
CA ALA A 378 -16.58 20.53 -7.37
C ALA A 378 -15.66 20.11 -8.52
N VAL A 379 -15.50 18.81 -8.73
CA VAL A 379 -14.74 18.22 -9.83
C VAL A 379 -15.72 17.83 -10.94
N PRO A 380 -15.49 18.22 -12.21
CA PRO A 380 -16.32 17.78 -13.32
C PRO A 380 -16.32 16.26 -13.47
N TYR A 381 -17.50 15.65 -13.61
CA TYR A 381 -17.61 14.23 -13.93
C TYR A 381 -17.37 14.03 -15.43
N ASN A 382 -16.18 13.56 -15.78
CA ASN A 382 -15.75 13.29 -17.16
C ASN A 382 -15.78 11.80 -17.51
N GLY A 383 -16.44 10.99 -16.69
CA GLY A 383 -16.51 9.54 -16.84
C GLY A 383 -17.49 9.10 -17.91
N GLU A 384 -17.30 7.91 -18.41
CA GLU A 384 -18.29 7.16 -19.18
C GLU A 384 -19.00 6.20 -18.25
N ASP A 385 -20.33 6.20 -18.32
CA ASP A 385 -21.14 5.26 -17.56
C ASP A 385 -21.01 3.86 -18.17
N ASN A 386 -20.84 2.88 -17.33
CA ASN A 386 -20.85 1.48 -17.75
C ASN A 386 -22.31 1.04 -17.98
N ASN A 387 -22.68 0.82 -19.23
CA ASN A 387 -24.04 0.45 -19.62
C ASN A 387 -24.23 -1.06 -19.85
N ASP A 388 -23.32 -1.90 -19.39
CA ASP A 388 -23.34 -3.35 -19.63
C ASP A 388 -24.63 -4.02 -19.16
N TYR A 389 -25.27 -3.50 -18.12
CA TYR A 389 -26.55 -4.01 -17.64
C TYR A 389 -27.71 -3.76 -18.61
N VAL A 390 -27.65 -2.69 -19.39
CA VAL A 390 -28.71 -2.36 -20.36
C VAL A 390 -28.80 -3.45 -21.43
N ASP A 391 -27.65 -3.94 -21.87
CA ASP A 391 -27.54 -4.96 -22.91
C ASP A 391 -27.37 -6.38 -22.34
N GLY A 392 -27.43 -6.57 -21.05
CA GLY A 392 -27.26 -7.88 -20.40
C GLY A 392 -25.82 -8.41 -20.42
N LYS A 393 -24.85 -7.58 -20.75
CA LYS A 393 -23.44 -7.97 -20.80
C LYS A 393 -22.76 -7.98 -19.44
N GLY A 394 -23.40 -7.38 -18.44
CA GLY A 394 -22.93 -7.34 -17.07
C GLY A 394 -22.00 -6.17 -16.76
N PHE A 395 -21.47 -6.19 -15.57
CA PHE A 395 -20.84 -5.05 -14.91
C PHE A 395 -19.38 -4.82 -15.29
N CYS A 396 -18.70 -5.81 -15.82
CA CYS A 396 -17.24 -5.82 -15.90
C CYS A 396 -16.65 -5.43 -17.25
N CYS A 397 -17.45 -5.41 -18.31
CA CYS A 397 -16.94 -5.20 -19.67
C CYS A 397 -17.92 -4.39 -20.49
N ASN A 398 -17.44 -3.39 -21.18
CA ASN A 398 -18.28 -2.51 -21.97
C ASN A 398 -18.82 -3.16 -23.25
N ASP A 399 -18.12 -4.13 -23.79
CA ASP A 399 -18.45 -4.75 -25.09
C ASP A 399 -18.51 -6.28 -25.02
N GLY A 400 -18.34 -6.85 -23.84
CA GLY A 400 -18.26 -8.30 -23.66
C GLY A 400 -16.92 -8.89 -24.13
N SER A 401 -15.97 -8.07 -24.56
CA SER A 401 -14.61 -8.51 -24.84
C SER A 401 -13.75 -8.47 -23.57
N LEU A 402 -12.82 -9.38 -23.48
CA LEU A 402 -11.79 -9.40 -22.41
C LEU A 402 -10.67 -8.37 -22.67
N GLU A 403 -10.78 -7.60 -23.73
CA GLU A 403 -9.77 -6.61 -24.15
C GLU A 403 -9.84 -5.28 -23.39
N ALA A 404 -10.76 -5.13 -22.44
CA ALA A 404 -10.69 -4.01 -21.51
C ALA A 404 -9.48 -4.23 -20.59
N THR A 405 -8.33 -3.88 -21.08
CA THR A 405 -7.03 -3.92 -20.40
C THR A 405 -6.99 -2.95 -19.23
#